data_b72269d3b7ef6fa904d53dafce6e772d
#
_entry.id   b72269d3b7ef6fa904d53dafce6e772d
#
_cell.length_a   1.000
_cell.length_b   1.000
_cell.length_c   1.000
_cell.angle_alpha   90.00
_cell.angle_beta   90.00
_cell.angle_gamma   90.00
#
_symmetry.space_group_name_H-M   'P 1'
#
loop_
_entity.id
_entity.type
_entity.pdbx_description
1 polymer ?
#
loop_
_entity_poly.entity_id
_entity_poly.type
_entity_poly.pdbx_seq_one_letter_code
_entity_poly.pdbx_strand_id
1 'polypeptide(L)'
;MKRFSFFLAPVSNVVPHKTVGIEQIYNVIRGDYYRAATEELRSLIQGEGVTQRDVQRFKARNFDYATFSGEFSRRREDALLAHSGLLCLDFDHISRWQGGGHLQGVYGLRYALAHDASVDTALLFRSPGGDGLKW
;
A
#
# COMPACT_ATOMS: atom_id res chain seq x y z
N MET A 1 5.37 -19.21 7.84
CA MET A 1 5.79 -17.83 7.51
C MET A 1 4.82 -17.24 6.50
N LYS A 2 4.36 -16.04 6.72
CA LYS A 2 3.42 -15.35 5.82
C LYS A 2 4.19 -14.77 4.63
N ARG A 3 4.03 -15.41 3.47
CA ARG A 3 4.75 -15.04 2.24
C ARG A 3 3.78 -14.62 1.15
N PHE A 4 4.21 -13.71 0.31
CA PHE A 4 3.40 -13.18 -0.79
C PHE A 4 4.26 -12.67 -1.93
N SER A 5 3.66 -12.47 -3.10
CA SER A 5 4.36 -12.04 -4.30
C SER A 5 4.64 -10.55 -4.31
N PHE A 6 5.83 -10.18 -4.78
CA PHE A 6 6.29 -8.82 -5.00
C PHE A 6 6.57 -8.59 -6.47
N PHE A 7 6.07 -7.48 -7.01
CA PHE A 7 6.11 -7.13 -8.42
C PHE A 7 6.83 -5.81 -8.61
N LEU A 8 7.68 -5.74 -9.63
CA LEU A 8 8.33 -4.50 -10.02
C LEU A 8 7.41 -3.63 -10.90
N ALA A 9 7.53 -2.33 -10.73
CA ALA A 9 6.89 -1.37 -11.63
C ALA A 9 7.36 -1.58 -13.08
N PRO A 10 6.55 -1.22 -14.07
CA PRO A 10 5.21 -0.64 -13.96
C PRO A 10 4.15 -1.68 -13.58
N VAL A 11 2.95 -1.21 -13.22
CA VAL A 11 1.83 -2.08 -12.81
C VAL A 11 1.39 -3.07 -13.89
N SER A 12 1.74 -2.83 -15.15
CA SER A 12 1.54 -3.77 -16.25
C SER A 12 2.41 -5.04 -16.15
N ASN A 13 3.45 -5.03 -15.33
CA ASN A 13 4.20 -6.24 -14.99
C ASN A 13 3.32 -7.15 -14.12
N VAL A 14 2.90 -8.26 -14.68
CA VAL A 14 1.99 -9.21 -14.03
C VAL A 14 2.69 -10.50 -13.57
N VAL A 15 3.99 -10.60 -13.81
CA VAL A 15 4.83 -11.71 -13.35
C VAL A 15 5.57 -11.27 -12.09
N PRO A 16 5.51 -12.06 -10.99
CA PRO A 16 6.23 -11.71 -9.77
C PRO A 16 7.74 -11.64 -9.98
N HIS A 17 8.34 -10.63 -9.39
CA HIS A 17 9.80 -10.54 -9.33
C HIS A 17 10.39 -11.50 -8.30
N LYS A 18 9.74 -11.58 -7.13
CA LYS A 18 10.15 -12.48 -6.03
C LYS A 18 9.02 -12.68 -5.03
N THR A 19 9.19 -13.65 -4.17
CA THR A 19 8.37 -13.86 -2.98
C THR A 19 9.04 -13.22 -1.77
N VAL A 20 8.28 -12.49 -0.96
CA VAL A 20 8.75 -11.76 0.22
C VAL A 20 7.87 -12.04 1.44
N GLY A 21 8.35 -11.64 2.61
CA GLY A 21 7.59 -11.65 3.86
C GLY A 21 7.38 -10.25 4.42
N ILE A 22 6.66 -10.14 5.53
CA ILE A 22 6.30 -8.88 6.19
C ILE A 22 7.54 -8.05 6.55
N GLU A 23 8.57 -8.66 7.14
CA GLU A 23 9.78 -7.96 7.55
C GLU A 23 10.49 -7.30 6.37
N GLN A 24 10.57 -7.97 5.23
CA GLN A 24 11.20 -7.44 4.04
C GLN A 24 10.44 -6.22 3.51
N ILE A 25 9.11 -6.27 3.47
CA ILE A 25 8.28 -5.13 3.06
C ILE A 25 8.39 -3.98 4.06
N TYR A 26 8.37 -4.28 5.37
CA TYR A 26 8.54 -3.28 6.41
C TYR A 26 9.86 -2.51 6.25
N ASN A 27 10.96 -3.21 6.00
CA ASN A 27 12.27 -2.60 5.81
C ASN A 27 12.31 -1.74 4.54
N VAL A 28 11.69 -2.18 3.46
CA VAL A 28 11.59 -1.42 2.21
C VAL A 28 10.77 -0.14 2.41
N ILE A 29 9.64 -0.21 3.11
CA ILE A 29 8.79 0.96 3.37
C ILE A 29 9.52 1.99 4.26
N ARG A 30 10.26 1.53 5.26
CA ARG A 30 11.03 2.41 6.15
C ARG A 30 12.27 3.01 5.52
N GLY A 31 12.82 2.35 4.52
CA GLY A 31 14.05 2.76 3.84
C GLY A 31 13.82 3.94 2.91
N ASP A 32 14.88 4.35 2.24
CA ASP A 32 14.92 5.53 1.38
C ASP A 32 14.60 5.23 -0.09
N TYR A 33 14.45 3.97 -0.44
CA TYR A 33 14.31 3.55 -1.84
C TYR A 33 13.15 4.23 -2.56
N TYR A 34 12.00 4.38 -1.92
CA TYR A 34 10.81 5.03 -2.50
C TYR A 34 10.63 6.50 -2.08
N ARG A 35 11.58 7.08 -1.35
CA ARG A 35 11.44 8.46 -0.85
C ARG A 35 11.24 9.45 -1.98
N ALA A 36 12.13 9.47 -2.96
CA ALA A 36 12.06 10.42 -4.07
C ALA A 36 10.75 10.30 -4.86
N ALA A 37 10.33 9.08 -5.22
CA ALA A 37 9.07 8.83 -5.91
C ALA A 37 7.86 9.24 -5.06
N THR A 38 7.90 9.01 -3.75
CA THR A 38 6.84 9.40 -2.81
C THR A 38 6.72 10.92 -2.70
N GLU A 39 7.83 11.63 -2.58
CA GLU A 39 7.87 13.09 -2.53
C GLU A 39 7.36 13.70 -3.85
N GLU A 40 7.79 13.17 -4.98
CA GLU A 40 7.33 13.61 -6.29
C GLU A 40 5.82 13.38 -6.48
N LEU A 41 5.29 12.22 -6.06
CA LEU A 41 3.86 11.95 -6.09
C LEU A 41 3.07 12.94 -5.24
N ARG A 42 3.52 13.23 -4.03
CA ARG A 42 2.84 14.18 -3.13
C ARG A 42 2.87 15.60 -3.66
N SER A 43 3.97 16.01 -4.29
CA SER A 43 4.07 17.29 -4.99
C SER A 43 3.12 17.36 -6.19
N LEU A 44 3.03 16.27 -6.96
CA LEU A 44 2.10 16.16 -8.09
C LEU A 44 0.65 16.34 -7.63
N ILE A 45 0.24 15.68 -6.55
CA ILE A 45 -1.13 15.75 -6.00
C ILE A 45 -1.51 17.19 -5.60
N GLN A 46 -0.55 17.99 -5.15
CA GLN A 46 -0.76 19.38 -4.74
C GLN A 46 -0.71 20.36 -5.93
N GLY A 47 -0.34 19.91 -7.12
CA GLY A 47 -0.21 20.75 -8.29
C GLY A 47 -1.56 21.21 -8.86
N GLU A 48 -1.56 22.41 -9.44
CA GLU A 48 -2.74 22.92 -10.15
C GLU A 48 -2.97 22.14 -11.47
N GLY A 49 -4.25 21.92 -11.80
CA GLY A 49 -4.64 21.25 -13.04
C GLY A 49 -4.33 19.76 -13.09
N VAL A 50 -3.85 19.16 -12.02
CA VAL A 50 -3.57 17.73 -11.94
C VAL A 50 -4.87 16.96 -11.75
N THR A 51 -5.09 15.96 -12.61
CA THR A 51 -6.25 15.08 -12.53
C THR A 51 -5.94 13.84 -11.72
N GLN A 52 -6.98 13.17 -11.21
CA GLN A 52 -6.82 11.88 -10.55
C GLN A 52 -6.18 10.83 -11.49
N ARG A 53 -6.45 10.94 -12.78
CA ARG A 53 -5.85 10.08 -13.80
C ARG A 53 -4.32 10.25 -13.90
N ASP A 54 -3.85 11.49 -13.77
CA ASP A 54 -2.40 11.77 -13.76
C ASP A 54 -1.73 11.15 -12.55
N VAL A 55 -2.34 11.26 -11.39
CA VAL A 55 -1.88 10.65 -10.14
C VAL A 55 -1.82 9.12 -10.27
N GLN A 56 -2.87 8.49 -10.77
CA GLN A 56 -2.91 7.04 -10.98
C GLN A 56 -1.85 6.58 -11.97
N ARG A 57 -1.65 7.33 -13.04
CA ARG A 57 -0.61 7.03 -14.05
C ARG A 57 0.79 7.10 -13.46
N PHE A 58 1.06 8.11 -12.64
CA PHE A 58 2.34 8.22 -11.93
C PHE A 58 2.58 7.03 -11.00
N LYS A 59 1.60 6.69 -10.18
CA LYS A 59 1.66 5.54 -9.26
C LYS A 59 1.91 4.23 -10.00
N ALA A 60 1.20 4.00 -11.09
CA ALA A 60 1.31 2.79 -11.90
C ALA A 60 2.71 2.59 -12.52
N ARG A 61 3.41 3.68 -12.80
CA ARG A 61 4.74 3.65 -13.44
C ARG A 61 5.90 3.58 -12.45
N ASN A 62 5.72 4.12 -11.24
CA ASN A 62 6.84 4.42 -10.35
C ASN A 62 6.88 3.60 -9.06
N PHE A 63 5.81 2.88 -8.73
CA PHE A 63 5.77 2.07 -7.51
C PHE A 63 5.68 0.58 -7.81
N ASP A 64 6.53 -0.16 -7.14
CA ASP A 64 6.39 -1.60 -7.02
C ASP A 64 5.17 -1.94 -6.15
N TYR A 65 4.67 -3.16 -6.23
CA TYR A 65 3.49 -3.57 -5.48
C TYR A 65 3.58 -5.00 -5.00
N ALA A 66 2.74 -5.35 -4.04
CA ALA A 66 2.67 -6.68 -3.45
C ALA A 66 1.22 -7.19 -3.44
N THR A 67 1.07 -8.51 -3.59
CA THR A 67 -0.20 -9.21 -3.41
C THR A 67 -0.20 -9.87 -2.03
N PHE A 68 -0.58 -9.12 -0.99
CA PHE A 68 -0.51 -9.58 0.41
C PHE A 68 -1.30 -10.85 0.70
N SER A 69 -2.32 -11.17 -0.11
CA SER A 69 -3.13 -12.37 0.04
C SER A 69 -2.36 -13.68 -0.21
N GLY A 70 -1.26 -13.64 -0.95
CA GLY A 70 -0.48 -14.85 -1.19
C GLY A 70 0.56 -14.79 -2.29
N GLU A 71 1.09 -15.96 -2.59
CA GLU A 71 2.02 -16.19 -3.67
C GLU A 71 1.27 -16.54 -4.96
N PHE A 72 1.64 -15.89 -6.05
CA PHE A 72 1.01 -16.07 -7.36
C PHE A 72 2.07 -16.39 -8.42
N SER A 73 1.75 -17.23 -9.37
CA SER A 73 2.57 -17.41 -10.58
C SER A 73 2.42 -16.23 -11.54
N ARG A 74 1.28 -15.57 -11.51
CA ARG A 74 0.94 -14.36 -12.28
C ARG A 74 -0.16 -13.59 -11.54
N ARG A 75 -0.25 -12.27 -11.71
CA ARG A 75 -1.33 -11.46 -11.11
C ARG A 75 -2.69 -11.75 -11.77
N ARG A 76 -3.29 -12.86 -11.40
CA ARG A 76 -4.63 -13.31 -11.79
C ARG A 76 -5.22 -14.14 -10.64
N GLU A 77 -6.53 -14.09 -10.51
CA GLU A 77 -7.25 -14.81 -9.45
C GLU A 77 -7.01 -16.33 -9.48
N ASP A 78 -6.97 -16.88 -10.69
CA ASP A 78 -6.76 -18.32 -10.93
C ASP A 78 -5.29 -18.77 -10.86
N ALA A 79 -4.36 -17.86 -10.58
CA ALA A 79 -2.93 -18.12 -10.53
C ALA A 79 -2.34 -18.12 -9.10
N LEU A 80 -3.19 -18.21 -8.09
CA LEU A 80 -2.77 -18.34 -6.69
C LEU A 80 -2.08 -19.70 -6.47
N LEU A 81 -0.85 -19.65 -5.94
CA LEU A 81 -0.07 -20.84 -5.60
C LEU A 81 -0.22 -21.20 -4.12
N ALA A 82 -0.19 -20.21 -3.24
CA ALA A 82 -0.33 -20.40 -1.80
C ALA A 82 -0.90 -19.14 -1.14
N HIS A 83 -1.87 -19.31 -0.26
CA HIS A 83 -2.43 -18.20 0.52
C HIS A 83 -1.51 -17.83 1.67
N SER A 84 -1.32 -16.54 1.92
CA SER A 84 -0.45 -16.04 3.01
C SER A 84 -1.10 -16.12 4.39
N GLY A 85 -2.41 -16.21 4.45
CA GLY A 85 -3.18 -16.04 5.69
C GLY A 85 -3.33 -14.59 6.13
N LEU A 86 -2.98 -13.62 5.27
CA LEU A 86 -3.19 -12.20 5.52
C LEU A 86 -4.45 -11.69 4.85
N LEU A 87 -5.15 -10.80 5.54
CA LEU A 87 -6.19 -9.95 4.98
C LEU A 87 -5.61 -8.53 4.86
N CYS A 88 -5.76 -7.90 3.72
CA CYS A 88 -5.35 -6.52 3.51
C CYS A 88 -6.58 -5.62 3.37
N LEU A 89 -6.65 -4.58 4.20
CA LEU A 89 -7.66 -3.53 4.12
C LEU A 89 -7.02 -2.25 3.63
N ASP A 90 -7.64 -1.64 2.63
CA ASP A 90 -7.24 -0.38 2.02
C ASP A 90 -8.19 0.73 2.45
N PHE A 91 -7.66 1.78 3.04
CA PHE A 91 -8.40 2.97 3.44
C PHE A 91 -7.94 4.13 2.57
N ASP A 92 -8.81 4.61 1.70
CA ASP A 92 -8.51 5.67 0.75
C ASP A 92 -9.25 6.97 1.06
N HIS A 93 -8.69 8.10 0.67
CA HIS A 93 -9.28 9.42 0.79
C HIS A 93 -9.76 9.74 2.22
N ILE A 94 -8.98 9.38 3.21
CA ILE A 94 -9.33 9.51 4.63
C ILE A 94 -9.66 10.96 5.01
N SER A 95 -9.00 11.95 4.42
CA SER A 95 -9.27 13.38 4.66
C SER A 95 -10.69 13.80 4.30
N ARG A 96 -11.38 13.04 3.46
CA ARG A 96 -12.77 13.32 3.03
C ARG A 96 -13.81 12.65 3.93
N TRP A 97 -13.38 11.81 4.85
CA TRP A 97 -14.31 11.12 5.76
C TRP A 97 -14.85 12.11 6.78
N GLN A 98 -16.16 12.04 7.02
CA GLN A 98 -16.86 12.88 7.99
C GLN A 98 -17.13 12.10 9.27
N GLY A 99 -17.03 12.78 10.40
CA GLY A 99 -17.19 12.18 11.72
C GLY A 99 -15.89 11.61 12.27
N GLY A 100 -15.96 10.85 13.35
CA GLY A 100 -14.81 10.19 13.95
C GLY A 100 -14.05 11.01 15.01
N GLY A 101 -14.36 12.28 15.20
CA GLY A 101 -13.72 13.08 16.25
C GLY A 101 -12.19 13.02 16.23
N HIS A 102 -11.60 12.53 17.33
CA HIS A 102 -10.15 12.35 17.47
C HIS A 102 -9.53 11.30 16.53
N LEU A 103 -10.34 10.47 15.86
CA LEU A 103 -9.90 9.50 14.84
C LEU A 103 -9.86 10.12 13.44
N GLN A 104 -10.10 11.42 13.34
CA GLN A 104 -10.14 12.12 12.07
C GLN A 104 -8.76 12.23 11.44
N GLY A 105 -8.71 12.04 10.11
CA GLY A 105 -7.47 12.09 9.35
C GLY A 105 -6.62 10.82 9.45
N VAL A 106 -5.57 10.80 8.65
CA VAL A 106 -4.66 9.64 8.53
C VAL A 106 -4.01 9.29 9.86
N TYR A 107 -3.56 10.27 10.61
CA TYR A 107 -2.85 10.02 11.87
C TYR A 107 -3.78 9.50 12.97
N GLY A 108 -5.00 10.04 13.07
CA GLY A 108 -6.00 9.56 14.03
C GLY A 108 -6.41 8.12 13.74
N LEU A 109 -6.72 7.81 12.50
CA LEU A 109 -7.09 6.45 12.11
C LEU A 109 -5.91 5.47 12.29
N ARG A 110 -4.70 5.87 11.91
CA ARG A 110 -3.51 5.05 12.09
C ARG A 110 -3.29 4.71 13.57
N TYR A 111 -3.44 5.68 14.45
CA TYR A 111 -3.33 5.45 15.89
C TYR A 111 -4.37 4.43 16.38
N ALA A 112 -5.62 4.59 15.98
CA ALA A 112 -6.69 3.67 16.38
C ALA A 112 -6.44 2.24 15.89
N LEU A 113 -6.07 2.07 14.62
CA LEU A 113 -5.78 0.74 14.07
C LEU A 113 -4.55 0.08 14.73
N ALA A 114 -3.51 0.86 14.98
CA ALA A 114 -2.30 0.35 15.63
C ALA A 114 -2.53 -0.12 17.09
N HIS A 115 -3.55 0.43 17.75
CA HIS A 115 -3.88 0.12 19.16
C HIS A 115 -5.15 -0.75 19.30
N ASP A 116 -5.70 -1.25 18.20
CA ASP A 116 -6.85 -2.15 18.25
C ASP A 116 -6.41 -3.55 18.71
N ALA A 117 -6.73 -3.89 19.94
CA ALA A 117 -6.37 -5.18 20.53
C ALA A 117 -7.22 -6.35 20.02
N SER A 118 -8.30 -6.09 19.26
CA SER A 118 -9.15 -7.13 18.69
C SER A 118 -8.59 -7.75 17.41
N VAL A 119 -7.61 -7.10 16.80
CA VAL A 119 -6.99 -7.54 15.55
C VAL A 119 -5.47 -7.67 15.70
N ASP A 120 -4.94 -8.79 15.26
CA ASP A 120 -3.49 -9.02 15.22
C ASP A 120 -2.90 -8.35 13.97
N THR A 121 -2.39 -7.14 14.15
CA THR A 121 -1.81 -6.34 13.07
C THR A 121 -0.44 -6.82 12.68
N ALA A 122 -0.31 -7.36 11.47
CA ALA A 122 0.96 -7.77 10.90
C ALA A 122 1.74 -6.61 10.29
N LEU A 123 1.04 -5.64 9.65
CA LEU A 123 1.63 -4.47 9.01
C LEU A 123 0.60 -3.36 8.89
N LEU A 124 1.00 -2.14 9.16
CA LEU A 124 0.21 -0.93 8.98
C LEU A 124 1.09 0.19 8.43
N PHE A 125 0.74 0.76 7.30
CA PHE A 125 1.53 1.84 6.71
C PHE A 125 0.68 2.83 5.91
N ARG A 126 1.23 4.04 5.78
CA ARG A 126 0.62 5.12 5.03
C ARG A 126 0.86 4.90 3.53
N SER A 127 -0.17 5.12 2.71
CA SER A 127 -0.05 5.02 1.25
C SER A 127 0.90 6.08 0.68
N PRO A 128 1.51 5.84 -0.48
CA PRO A 128 2.42 6.81 -1.10
C PRO A 128 1.79 8.18 -1.35
N GLY A 129 0.51 8.24 -1.69
CA GLY A 129 -0.24 9.49 -1.87
C GLY A 129 -0.46 10.28 -0.59
N GLY A 130 -0.32 9.65 0.56
CA GLY A 130 -0.35 10.28 1.87
C GLY A 130 -1.73 10.37 2.55
N ASP A 131 -2.82 10.13 1.84
CA ASP A 131 -4.20 10.22 2.35
C ASP A 131 -4.89 8.84 2.47
N GLY A 132 -4.11 7.81 2.58
CA GLY A 132 -4.59 6.45 2.75
C GLY A 132 -3.73 5.62 3.69
N LEU A 133 -4.29 4.51 4.15
CA LEU A 133 -3.60 3.49 4.97
C LEU A 133 -3.82 2.11 4.38
N LYS A 134 -2.79 1.28 4.48
CA LYS A 134 -2.90 -0.16 4.23
C LYS A 134 -2.68 -0.89 5.56
N TRP A 135 -3.65 -1.73 5.90
CA TRP A 135 -3.68 -2.51 7.13
C TRP A 135 -3.83 -3.98 6.87
#